data_65b1af66aa73b0f72b1093c9c5b20a2f
#
_entry.id   65b1af66aa73b0f72b1093c9c5b20a2f
#
_cell.length_a   1.000
_cell.length_b   1.000
_cell.length_c   1.000
_cell.angle_alpha   90.00
_cell.angle_beta   90.00
_cell.angle_gamma   90.00
#
_symmetry.space_group_name_H-M   'P 1'
#
loop_
_entity.id
_entity.type
_entity.pdbx_description
1 polymer ?
#
loop_
_entity_poly.entity_id
_entity_poly.type
_entity_poly.pdbx_seq_one_letter_code
_entity_poly.pdbx_strand_id
1 'polypeptide(L)'
;MKKYNVAIVGATGLVGQTFLKVLKERNFPVEKLYLYASARSAGKAVNFVGKDYTVIELKDENIKDDIDVALFSAGGNISKEYAPKFKEKGAIVVDNSSAWRMEKGIPLVVPEANPEALDGHNGIIANPNCSTIQVMPVLKVLADKYGLKRVIYSTYQAVAGSGQKGIDDLEANLKGEPSKNYPHQIAFNLLPHIDSFLDNGYTKEEMKMVEETRKILGLPDLKVTATCVRVPVKMGHAVSVNVELEKSFDLKDVFKAFEEKEGVIVKDDVSKNVYPMPIEAEDTDEVYVGRIRRDESVENGLNLWVVADNIRKGAATNTIQIAETLIKKGAI
;
A
#
# COMPACT_ATOMS: atom_id res chain seq x y z
N MET A 1 -11.96 -26.38 -4.99
CA MET A 1 -10.80 -25.49 -4.83
C MET A 1 -10.37 -25.62 -3.37
N LYS A 2 -9.06 -25.71 -3.09
CA LYS A 2 -8.53 -25.73 -1.72
C LYS A 2 -8.94 -24.44 -1.01
N LYS A 3 -9.34 -24.54 0.25
CA LYS A 3 -9.65 -23.37 1.09
C LYS A 3 -8.58 -23.23 2.18
N TYR A 4 -8.46 -22.06 2.74
CA TYR A 4 -7.37 -21.66 3.64
C TYR A 4 -7.89 -21.09 4.96
N ASN A 5 -7.19 -21.38 6.04
CA ASN A 5 -7.41 -20.78 7.34
C ASN A 5 -6.70 -19.42 7.40
N VAL A 6 -7.46 -18.36 7.48
CA VAL A 6 -6.97 -16.98 7.40
C VAL A 6 -7.03 -16.33 8.79
N ALA A 7 -5.95 -15.68 9.20
CA ALA A 7 -5.95 -14.80 10.35
C ALA A 7 -5.84 -13.33 9.92
N ILE A 8 -6.55 -12.43 10.61
CA ILE A 8 -6.39 -10.99 10.49
C ILE A 8 -5.95 -10.45 11.84
N VAL A 9 -4.75 -9.88 11.91
CA VAL A 9 -4.22 -9.22 13.10
C VAL A 9 -4.37 -7.71 12.97
N GLY A 10 -5.11 -7.11 13.90
CA GLY A 10 -5.61 -5.73 13.79
C GLY A 10 -6.98 -5.65 13.14
N ALA A 11 -7.80 -6.69 13.29
CA ALA A 11 -9.08 -6.88 12.59
C ALA A 11 -10.12 -5.75 12.80
N THR A 12 -10.03 -4.99 13.88
CA THR A 12 -10.95 -3.90 14.20
C THR A 12 -10.49 -2.52 13.70
N GLY A 13 -9.29 -2.43 13.13
CA GLY A 13 -8.75 -1.21 12.53
C GLY A 13 -9.31 -0.97 11.12
N LEU A 14 -9.06 0.23 10.57
CA LEU A 14 -9.54 0.63 9.23
C LEU A 14 -9.10 -0.37 8.15
N VAL A 15 -7.81 -0.69 8.07
CA VAL A 15 -7.28 -1.68 7.12
C VAL A 15 -7.78 -3.09 7.42
N GLY A 16 -7.89 -3.47 8.71
CA GLY A 16 -8.42 -4.79 9.11
C GLY A 16 -9.86 -5.02 8.65
N GLN A 17 -10.71 -4.01 8.73
CA GLN A 17 -12.08 -4.07 8.19
C GLN A 17 -12.08 -4.11 6.66
N THR A 18 -11.13 -3.41 6.02
CA THR A 18 -10.97 -3.46 4.56
C THR A 18 -10.47 -4.82 4.11
N PHE A 19 -9.61 -5.53 4.86
CA PHE A 19 -9.28 -6.92 4.55
C PHE A 19 -10.53 -7.79 4.42
N LEU A 20 -11.46 -7.70 5.36
CA LEU A 20 -12.71 -8.48 5.31
C LEU A 20 -13.52 -8.15 4.04
N LYS A 21 -13.65 -6.85 3.73
CA LYS A 21 -14.35 -6.41 2.53
C LYS A 21 -13.71 -6.98 1.26
N VAL A 22 -12.41 -6.81 1.10
CA VAL A 22 -11.66 -7.24 -0.09
C VAL A 22 -11.60 -8.77 -0.21
N LEU A 23 -11.41 -9.53 0.90
CA LEU A 23 -11.48 -11.00 0.89
C LEU A 23 -12.83 -11.49 0.34
N LYS A 24 -13.94 -10.83 0.74
CA LYS A 24 -15.29 -11.16 0.25
C LYS A 24 -15.43 -10.83 -1.24
N GLU A 25 -15.08 -9.63 -1.66
CA GLU A 25 -15.24 -9.13 -3.04
C GLU A 25 -14.40 -9.96 -4.02
N ARG A 26 -13.19 -10.34 -3.63
CA ARG A 26 -12.29 -11.17 -4.44
C ARG A 26 -12.59 -12.67 -4.36
N ASN A 27 -13.62 -13.08 -3.60
CA ASN A 27 -13.97 -14.47 -3.37
C ASN A 27 -12.76 -15.30 -2.89
N PHE A 28 -11.93 -14.73 -2.00
CA PHE A 28 -10.78 -15.42 -1.45
C PHE A 28 -11.23 -16.73 -0.77
N PRO A 29 -10.58 -17.86 -1.02
CA PRO A 29 -11.06 -19.19 -0.57
C PRO A 29 -10.81 -19.41 0.93
N VAL A 30 -11.61 -18.76 1.78
CA VAL A 30 -11.53 -18.88 3.25
C VAL A 30 -12.25 -20.14 3.74
N GLU A 31 -11.55 -20.98 4.53
CA GLU A 31 -12.15 -22.10 5.29
C GLU A 31 -12.52 -21.64 6.70
N LYS A 32 -11.53 -21.16 7.46
CA LYS A 32 -11.71 -20.59 8.79
C LYS A 32 -11.16 -19.17 8.82
N LEU A 33 -11.78 -18.31 9.61
CA LEU A 33 -11.35 -16.93 9.80
C LEU A 33 -11.09 -16.70 11.29
N TYR A 34 -9.89 -16.22 11.62
CA TYR A 34 -9.46 -15.84 12.97
C TYR A 34 -9.20 -14.34 13.02
N LEU A 35 -9.95 -13.63 13.86
CA LEU A 35 -9.86 -12.17 13.99
C LEU A 35 -9.15 -11.80 15.28
N TYR A 36 -7.94 -11.27 15.19
CA TYR A 36 -7.16 -10.87 16.36
C TYR A 36 -7.14 -9.35 16.52
N ALA A 37 -7.30 -8.89 17.75
CA ALA A 37 -7.13 -7.49 18.13
C ALA A 37 -6.68 -7.35 19.59
N SER A 38 -6.53 -6.10 20.08
CA SER A 38 -6.19 -5.82 21.47
C SER A 38 -7.32 -6.26 22.43
N ALA A 39 -6.98 -6.42 23.71
CA ALA A 39 -7.94 -6.73 24.79
C ALA A 39 -9.21 -5.86 24.76
N ARG A 40 -9.07 -4.56 24.43
CA ARG A 40 -10.19 -3.62 24.32
C ARG A 40 -11.24 -4.03 23.28
N SER A 41 -10.84 -4.77 22.26
CA SER A 41 -11.70 -5.19 21.15
C SER A 41 -12.08 -6.67 21.20
N ALA A 42 -11.44 -7.45 22.07
CA ALA A 42 -11.75 -8.86 22.27
C ALA A 42 -13.21 -9.06 22.69
N GLY A 43 -13.81 -10.14 22.23
CA GLY A 43 -15.22 -10.48 22.48
C GLY A 43 -16.22 -9.78 21.56
N LYS A 44 -15.82 -8.78 20.78
CA LYS A 44 -16.72 -8.14 19.78
C LYS A 44 -17.05 -9.13 18.66
N ALA A 45 -18.30 -9.10 18.21
CA ALA A 45 -18.72 -9.84 17.01
C ALA A 45 -18.43 -9.01 15.75
N VAL A 46 -17.94 -9.68 14.71
CA VAL A 46 -17.72 -9.12 13.38
C VAL A 46 -18.37 -10.06 12.36
N ASN A 47 -19.27 -9.54 11.54
CA ASN A 47 -19.91 -10.32 10.48
C ASN A 47 -19.02 -10.44 9.25
N PHE A 48 -18.85 -11.67 8.76
CA PHE A 48 -18.18 -11.94 7.48
C PHE A 48 -18.99 -12.98 6.71
N VAL A 49 -19.47 -12.61 5.53
CA VAL A 49 -20.26 -13.49 4.63
C VAL A 49 -21.44 -14.15 5.37
N GLY A 50 -22.17 -13.38 6.16
CA GLY A 50 -23.37 -13.85 6.88
C GLY A 50 -23.11 -14.71 8.13
N LYS A 51 -21.85 -14.88 8.53
CA LYS A 51 -21.46 -15.57 9.76
C LYS A 51 -20.77 -14.60 10.72
N ASP A 52 -21.11 -14.68 12.00
CA ASP A 52 -20.47 -13.89 13.04
C ASP A 52 -19.20 -14.58 13.56
N TYR A 53 -18.13 -13.82 13.65
CA TYR A 53 -16.83 -14.22 14.20
C TYR A 53 -16.52 -13.39 15.42
N THR A 54 -16.13 -14.03 16.50
CA THR A 54 -15.71 -13.33 17.72
C THR A 54 -14.26 -12.90 17.58
N VAL A 55 -13.99 -11.64 17.88
CA VAL A 55 -12.62 -11.09 17.94
C VAL A 55 -11.88 -11.72 19.12
N ILE A 56 -10.72 -12.29 18.84
CA ILE A 56 -9.84 -12.97 19.78
C ILE A 56 -8.81 -11.94 20.30
N GLU A 57 -8.53 -11.96 21.59
CA GLU A 57 -7.41 -11.16 22.12
C GLU A 57 -6.08 -11.70 21.59
N LEU A 58 -5.24 -10.79 21.05
CA LEU A 58 -3.90 -11.15 20.57
C LEU A 58 -2.98 -11.44 21.75
N LYS A 59 -2.78 -12.72 22.03
CA LYS A 59 -1.88 -13.29 23.05
C LYS A 59 -1.31 -14.60 22.53
N ASP A 60 -0.15 -15.00 23.01
CA ASP A 60 0.57 -16.19 22.56
C ASP A 60 -0.29 -17.46 22.65
N GLU A 61 -0.98 -17.65 23.77
CA GLU A 61 -1.85 -18.81 24.00
C GLU A 61 -3.09 -18.85 23.10
N ASN A 62 -3.46 -17.75 22.46
CA ASN A 62 -4.63 -17.65 21.60
C ASN A 62 -4.30 -17.87 20.12
N ILE A 63 -3.02 -17.86 19.73
CA ILE A 63 -2.61 -18.07 18.34
C ILE A 63 -2.87 -19.53 17.96
N LYS A 64 -3.70 -19.73 16.93
CA LYS A 64 -4.05 -21.08 16.43
C LYS A 64 -2.92 -21.67 15.60
N ASP A 65 -2.79 -23.01 15.67
CA ASP A 65 -1.72 -23.74 14.97
C ASP A 65 -2.10 -24.16 13.53
N ASP A 66 -3.36 -23.94 13.15
CA ASP A 66 -3.89 -24.35 11.83
C ASP A 66 -4.07 -23.16 10.86
N ILE A 67 -3.41 -22.03 11.11
CA ILE A 67 -3.46 -20.84 10.25
C ILE A 67 -2.52 -21.05 9.05
N ASP A 68 -3.05 -20.94 7.83
CA ASP A 68 -2.24 -20.97 6.60
C ASP A 68 -1.62 -19.60 6.30
N VAL A 69 -2.42 -18.53 6.41
CA VAL A 69 -1.96 -17.16 6.13
C VAL A 69 -2.47 -16.15 7.16
N ALA A 70 -1.60 -15.27 7.61
CA ALA A 70 -1.92 -14.22 8.57
C ALA A 70 -1.66 -12.83 7.97
N LEU A 71 -2.72 -12.01 7.86
CA LEU A 71 -2.70 -10.65 7.34
C LEU A 71 -2.57 -9.67 8.51
N PHE A 72 -1.45 -8.97 8.59
CA PHE A 72 -1.12 -8.09 9.71
C PHE A 72 -1.34 -6.61 9.37
N SER A 73 -2.11 -5.91 10.19
CA SER A 73 -2.23 -4.45 10.18
C SER A 73 -2.47 -3.91 11.60
N ALA A 74 -1.53 -4.17 12.51
CA ALA A 74 -1.62 -3.78 13.92
C ALA A 74 -0.48 -2.85 14.38
N GLY A 75 0.34 -2.35 13.44
CA GLY A 75 1.50 -1.50 13.71
C GLY A 75 2.79 -2.27 13.94
N GLY A 76 3.93 -1.56 13.78
CA GLY A 76 5.25 -2.18 13.71
C GLY A 76 5.69 -2.93 14.97
N ASN A 77 5.39 -2.41 16.17
CA ASN A 77 5.77 -3.06 17.43
C ASN A 77 5.03 -4.40 17.59
N ILE A 78 3.74 -4.42 17.33
CA ILE A 78 2.92 -5.64 17.38
C ILE A 78 3.40 -6.64 16.33
N SER A 79 3.71 -6.16 15.12
CA SER A 79 4.21 -7.04 14.08
C SER A 79 5.56 -7.66 14.44
N LYS A 80 6.51 -6.88 14.98
CA LYS A 80 7.81 -7.40 15.45
C LYS A 80 7.67 -8.46 16.53
N GLU A 81 6.71 -8.31 17.43
CA GLU A 81 6.45 -9.25 18.51
C GLU A 81 5.75 -10.53 18.05
N TYR A 82 4.72 -10.40 17.21
CA TYR A 82 3.80 -11.51 16.92
C TYR A 82 4.03 -12.18 15.56
N ALA A 83 4.54 -11.51 14.53
CA ALA A 83 4.74 -12.13 13.24
C ALA A 83 5.68 -13.37 13.31
N PRO A 84 6.79 -13.35 14.07
CA PRO A 84 7.61 -14.56 14.28
C PRO A 84 6.82 -15.71 14.90
N LYS A 85 5.95 -15.44 15.89
CA LYS A 85 5.18 -16.47 16.59
C LYS A 85 4.13 -17.15 15.68
N PHE A 86 3.48 -16.37 14.77
CA PHE A 86 2.62 -16.93 13.75
C PHE A 86 3.40 -17.80 12.77
N LYS A 87 4.56 -17.32 12.33
CA LYS A 87 5.47 -18.08 11.47
C LYS A 87 5.92 -19.39 12.13
N GLU A 88 6.32 -19.37 13.40
CA GLU A 88 6.73 -20.56 14.17
C GLU A 88 5.63 -21.62 14.24
N LYS A 89 4.35 -21.19 14.18
CA LYS A 89 3.18 -22.07 14.10
C LYS A 89 2.81 -22.49 12.67
N GLY A 90 3.64 -22.14 11.69
CA GLY A 90 3.47 -22.57 10.30
C GLY A 90 2.72 -21.59 9.40
N ALA A 91 2.20 -20.49 9.93
CA ALA A 91 1.51 -19.50 9.11
C ALA A 91 2.49 -18.68 8.26
N ILE A 92 2.11 -18.37 7.02
CA ILE A 92 2.79 -17.31 6.26
C ILE A 92 2.18 -15.96 6.65
N VAL A 93 3.04 -15.04 7.07
CA VAL A 93 2.63 -13.69 7.49
C VAL A 93 2.83 -12.71 6.34
N VAL A 94 1.78 -11.96 6.00
CA VAL A 94 1.86 -10.78 5.11
C VAL A 94 1.62 -9.54 5.95
N ASP A 95 2.66 -8.75 6.17
CA ASP A 95 2.65 -7.63 7.11
C ASP A 95 2.57 -6.27 6.42
N ASN A 96 1.53 -5.50 6.75
CA ASN A 96 1.32 -4.16 6.22
C ASN A 96 2.04 -3.05 7.02
N SER A 97 2.73 -3.38 8.11
CA SER A 97 3.51 -2.40 8.85
C SER A 97 4.86 -2.10 8.20
N SER A 98 5.57 -1.10 8.71
CA SER A 98 6.94 -0.81 8.24
C SER A 98 8.01 -1.70 8.87
N ALA A 99 7.64 -2.63 9.76
CA ALA A 99 8.58 -3.37 10.61
C ALA A 99 9.60 -4.21 9.83
N TRP A 100 9.18 -4.78 8.71
CA TRP A 100 9.94 -5.79 7.97
C TRP A 100 10.42 -5.33 6.60
N ARG A 101 9.96 -4.17 6.12
CA ARG A 101 10.16 -3.74 4.73
C ARG A 101 11.62 -3.69 4.30
N MET A 102 12.50 -3.20 5.17
CA MET A 102 13.93 -3.08 4.87
C MET A 102 14.78 -4.17 5.55
N GLU A 103 14.17 -5.12 6.25
CA GLU A 103 14.89 -6.24 6.86
C GLU A 103 15.47 -7.16 5.79
N LYS A 104 16.71 -7.63 6.03
CA LYS A 104 17.43 -8.53 5.12
C LYS A 104 16.72 -9.89 5.06
N GLY A 105 16.50 -10.40 3.85
CA GLY A 105 15.85 -11.69 3.65
C GLY A 105 14.33 -11.67 3.81
N ILE A 106 13.72 -10.51 4.04
CA ILE A 106 12.27 -10.34 3.97
C ILE A 106 11.91 -9.70 2.63
N PRO A 107 11.12 -10.37 1.78
CA PRO A 107 10.68 -9.81 0.51
C PRO A 107 9.69 -8.65 0.75
N LEU A 108 9.81 -7.62 -0.07
CA LEU A 108 8.92 -6.46 -0.14
C LEU A 108 8.21 -6.52 -1.48
N VAL A 109 6.89 -6.72 -1.51
CA VAL A 109 6.21 -7.20 -2.71
C VAL A 109 5.04 -6.33 -3.14
N VAL A 110 5.05 -5.98 -4.43
CA VAL A 110 3.90 -5.53 -5.19
C VAL A 110 3.69 -6.55 -6.32
N PRO A 111 2.63 -7.38 -6.30
CA PRO A 111 2.46 -8.48 -7.25
C PRO A 111 2.54 -8.08 -8.72
N GLU A 112 2.12 -6.87 -9.06
CA GLU A 112 2.22 -6.34 -10.43
C GLU A 112 3.64 -5.88 -10.82
N ALA A 113 4.57 -5.81 -9.85
CA ALA A 113 5.94 -5.33 -10.11
C ALA A 113 7.01 -6.41 -9.94
N ASN A 114 6.96 -7.17 -8.83
CA ASN A 114 8.02 -8.12 -8.48
C ASN A 114 7.50 -9.41 -7.81
N PRO A 115 6.56 -10.16 -8.43
CA PRO A 115 5.98 -11.37 -7.83
C PRO A 115 7.01 -12.50 -7.62
N GLU A 116 8.14 -12.48 -8.34
CA GLU A 116 9.27 -13.39 -8.18
C GLU A 116 9.97 -13.25 -6.83
N ALA A 117 9.90 -12.10 -6.19
CA ALA A 117 10.49 -11.90 -4.87
C ALA A 117 9.87 -12.82 -3.79
N LEU A 118 8.68 -13.36 -4.05
CA LEU A 118 8.04 -14.35 -3.18
C LEU A 118 8.76 -15.70 -3.16
N ASP A 119 9.54 -16.04 -4.18
CA ASP A 119 10.19 -17.35 -4.26
C ASP A 119 11.28 -17.55 -3.17
N GLY A 120 11.78 -16.47 -2.59
CA GLY A 120 12.78 -16.49 -1.52
C GLY A 120 12.24 -16.19 -0.12
N HIS A 121 10.92 -16.22 0.10
CA HIS A 121 10.37 -15.86 1.40
C HIS A 121 10.69 -16.89 2.49
N ASN A 122 10.84 -16.40 3.72
CA ASN A 122 11.11 -17.23 4.90
C ASN A 122 9.90 -17.33 5.85
N GLY A 123 8.69 -17.13 5.36
CA GLY A 123 7.45 -17.15 6.13
C GLY A 123 6.95 -15.77 6.59
N ILE A 124 7.73 -14.70 6.40
CA ILE A 124 7.29 -13.30 6.58
C ILE A 124 7.50 -12.54 5.28
N ILE A 125 6.49 -11.81 4.84
CA ILE A 125 6.48 -11.00 3.62
C ILE A 125 6.01 -9.60 3.99
N ALA A 126 6.71 -8.59 3.53
CA ALA A 126 6.35 -7.20 3.77
C ALA A 126 5.50 -6.63 2.65
N ASN A 127 4.39 -5.98 3.02
CA ASN A 127 3.59 -5.15 2.16
C ASN A 127 4.15 -3.72 2.18
N PRO A 128 4.41 -3.08 1.03
CA PRO A 128 5.06 -1.78 0.99
C PRO A 128 4.21 -0.63 1.54
N ASN A 129 4.78 0.56 1.56
CA ASN A 129 4.10 1.81 1.87
C ASN A 129 3.00 2.10 0.83
N CYS A 130 1.88 2.69 1.27
CA CYS A 130 0.72 2.93 0.41
C CYS A 130 1.04 3.81 -0.81
N SER A 131 1.86 4.85 -0.64
CA SER A 131 2.28 5.71 -1.74
C SER A 131 3.28 5.00 -2.67
N THR A 132 4.10 4.09 -2.14
CA THR A 132 5.01 3.26 -2.93
C THR A 132 4.23 2.24 -3.78
N ILE A 133 3.30 1.48 -3.17
CA ILE A 133 2.54 0.45 -3.88
C ILE A 133 1.91 1.01 -5.15
N GLN A 134 1.24 2.16 -5.07
CA GLN A 134 0.48 2.69 -6.19
C GLN A 134 1.34 3.13 -7.38
N VAL A 135 2.60 3.48 -7.19
CA VAL A 135 3.47 3.91 -8.29
C VAL A 135 4.26 2.75 -8.90
N MET A 136 4.39 1.62 -8.20
CA MET A 136 5.22 0.49 -8.65
C MET A 136 4.75 -0.14 -9.96
N PRO A 137 3.46 -0.42 -10.20
CA PRO A 137 3.02 -1.00 -11.48
C PRO A 137 3.42 -0.15 -12.68
N VAL A 138 3.31 1.18 -12.54
CA VAL A 138 3.65 2.16 -13.59
C VAL A 138 5.17 2.26 -13.78
N LEU A 139 5.93 2.35 -12.69
CA LEU A 139 7.40 2.42 -12.77
C LEU A 139 8.02 1.13 -13.27
N LYS A 140 7.45 -0.03 -12.96
CA LYS A 140 7.94 -1.32 -13.48
C LYS A 140 7.85 -1.37 -15.01
N VAL A 141 6.75 -0.90 -15.59
CA VAL A 141 6.61 -0.79 -17.05
C VAL A 141 7.72 0.08 -17.66
N LEU A 142 7.99 1.24 -17.04
CA LEU A 142 9.03 2.15 -17.53
C LEU A 142 10.43 1.58 -17.34
N ALA A 143 10.70 0.95 -16.20
CA ALA A 143 11.98 0.30 -15.91
C ALA A 143 12.31 -0.78 -16.94
N ASP A 144 11.35 -1.66 -17.23
CA ASP A 144 11.54 -2.79 -18.13
C ASP A 144 11.74 -2.36 -19.60
N LYS A 145 10.97 -1.36 -20.05
CA LYS A 145 11.03 -0.93 -21.46
C LYS A 145 12.14 0.06 -21.76
N TYR A 146 12.33 1.03 -20.85
CA TYR A 146 13.17 2.20 -21.14
C TYR A 146 14.35 2.38 -20.19
N GLY A 147 14.38 1.65 -19.06
CA GLY A 147 15.33 1.89 -17.96
C GLY A 147 14.99 3.15 -17.17
N LEU A 148 15.28 3.16 -15.89
CA LEU A 148 15.07 4.30 -15.00
C LEU A 148 16.41 4.88 -14.55
N LYS A 149 16.64 6.16 -14.79
CA LYS A 149 17.83 6.90 -14.37
C LYS A 149 17.57 7.71 -13.08
N ARG A 150 16.38 8.32 -12.99
CA ARG A 150 15.99 9.16 -11.85
C ARG A 150 14.47 9.17 -11.68
N VAL A 151 14.01 9.23 -10.42
CA VAL A 151 12.60 9.37 -10.05
C VAL A 151 12.44 10.45 -8.99
N ILE A 152 11.50 11.37 -9.20
CA ILE A 152 11.11 12.38 -8.23
C ILE A 152 9.64 12.19 -7.92
N TYR A 153 9.34 12.12 -6.63
CA TYR A 153 7.96 12.06 -6.13
C TYR A 153 7.56 13.36 -5.44
N SER A 154 6.38 13.83 -5.76
CA SER A 154 5.64 14.78 -4.91
C SER A 154 4.30 14.14 -4.59
N THR A 155 4.10 13.74 -3.34
CA THR A 155 2.88 13.03 -2.94
C THR A 155 1.84 13.98 -2.37
N TYR A 156 0.57 13.63 -2.58
CA TYR A 156 -0.61 14.30 -2.04
C TYR A 156 -1.43 13.22 -1.32
N GLN A 157 -1.15 13.06 -0.01
CA GLN A 157 -1.64 11.91 0.74
C GLN A 157 -2.87 12.23 1.57
N ALA A 158 -3.92 11.46 1.37
CA ALA A 158 -5.18 11.56 2.09
C ALA A 158 -5.01 11.28 3.60
N VAL A 159 -5.86 11.87 4.43
CA VAL A 159 -5.79 11.76 5.88
C VAL A 159 -6.02 10.35 6.40
N ALA A 160 -6.74 9.48 5.66
CA ALA A 160 -6.93 8.08 5.99
C ALA A 160 -5.62 7.29 6.12
N GLY A 161 -4.52 7.76 5.50
CA GLY A 161 -3.18 7.19 5.71
C GLY A 161 -2.68 7.26 7.15
N SER A 162 -3.23 8.17 7.97
CA SER A 162 -3.02 8.22 9.42
C SER A 162 -4.03 7.36 10.21
N GLY A 163 -4.86 6.57 9.52
CA GLY A 163 -5.96 5.81 10.11
C GLY A 163 -7.15 6.71 10.49
N GLN A 164 -8.06 6.18 11.30
CA GLN A 164 -9.27 6.90 11.73
C GLN A 164 -8.97 8.27 12.35
N LYS A 165 -7.88 8.39 13.09
CA LYS A 165 -7.46 9.65 13.74
C LYS A 165 -7.25 10.80 12.76
N GLY A 166 -6.72 10.52 11.56
CA GLY A 166 -6.54 11.54 10.53
C GLY A 166 -7.87 12.01 9.95
N ILE A 167 -8.81 11.09 9.77
CA ILE A 167 -10.18 11.40 9.32
C ILE A 167 -10.87 12.26 10.38
N ASP A 168 -10.78 11.86 11.66
CA ASP A 168 -11.39 12.58 12.78
C ASP A 168 -10.86 14.03 12.88
N ASP A 169 -9.56 14.25 12.68
CA ASP A 169 -8.96 15.59 12.68
C ASP A 169 -9.48 16.45 11.52
N LEU A 170 -9.59 15.90 10.31
CA LEU A 170 -10.16 16.62 9.18
C LEU A 170 -11.62 17.02 9.45
N GLU A 171 -12.44 16.10 9.95
CA GLU A 171 -13.83 16.35 10.26
C GLU A 171 -14.01 17.36 11.41
N ALA A 172 -13.14 17.30 12.42
CA ALA A 172 -13.11 18.28 13.52
C ALA A 172 -12.74 19.69 13.01
N ASN A 173 -11.67 19.79 12.20
CA ASN A 173 -11.25 21.06 11.63
C ASN A 173 -12.32 21.71 10.74
N LEU A 174 -13.09 20.92 9.97
CA LEU A 174 -14.20 21.41 9.16
C LEU A 174 -15.34 22.02 10.02
N LYS A 175 -15.42 21.63 11.30
CA LYS A 175 -16.35 22.19 12.29
C LYS A 175 -15.74 23.34 13.12
N GLY A 176 -14.49 23.74 12.82
CA GLY A 176 -13.77 24.77 13.57
C GLY A 176 -13.11 24.28 14.86
N GLU A 177 -13.04 22.97 15.08
CA GLU A 177 -12.37 22.36 16.22
C GLU A 177 -10.86 22.17 15.94
N PRO A 178 -9.98 22.21 16.95
CA PRO A 178 -8.53 22.02 16.75
C PRO A 178 -8.17 20.58 16.41
N SER A 179 -7.06 20.41 15.69
CA SER A 179 -6.44 19.09 15.46
C SER A 179 -5.95 18.48 16.78
N LYS A 180 -6.06 17.16 16.89
CA LYS A 180 -5.57 16.36 18.04
C LYS A 180 -4.37 15.49 17.66
N ASN A 181 -4.24 15.13 16.37
CA ASN A 181 -3.23 14.21 15.86
C ASN A 181 -2.21 14.90 14.94
N TYR A 182 -2.64 15.87 14.13
CA TYR A 182 -1.73 16.64 13.31
C TYR A 182 -1.16 17.84 14.08
N PRO A 183 0.11 18.24 13.83
CA PRO A 183 0.73 19.38 14.49
C PRO A 183 0.10 20.73 14.10
N HIS A 184 -0.62 20.77 12.97
CA HIS A 184 -1.30 21.94 12.43
C HIS A 184 -2.68 21.55 11.91
N GLN A 185 -3.56 22.55 11.75
CA GLN A 185 -4.84 22.38 11.10
C GLN A 185 -4.64 21.76 9.70
N ILE A 186 -5.41 20.71 9.37
CA ILE A 186 -5.35 20.06 8.07
C ILE A 186 -6.43 20.58 7.11
N ALA A 187 -7.63 20.94 7.59
CA ALA A 187 -8.66 21.51 6.72
C ALA A 187 -8.16 22.82 6.09
N PHE A 188 -8.33 22.94 4.77
CA PHE A 188 -7.88 24.10 3.97
C PHE A 188 -6.36 24.37 4.03
N ASN A 189 -5.55 23.33 4.31
CA ASN A 189 -4.11 23.44 4.48
C ASN A 189 -3.36 22.27 3.85
N LEU A 190 -2.03 22.41 3.67
CA LEU A 190 -1.11 21.38 3.23
C LEU A 190 -0.02 21.23 4.27
N LEU A 191 0.24 19.99 4.70
CA LEU A 191 1.31 19.70 5.66
C LEU A 191 2.43 18.92 4.96
N PRO A 192 3.56 19.54 4.61
CA PRO A 192 4.72 18.86 4.00
C PRO A 192 5.52 18.10 5.06
N HIS A 193 4.81 17.27 5.81
CA HIS A 193 5.34 16.53 6.95
C HIS A 193 4.46 15.31 7.23
N ILE A 194 4.99 14.12 6.90
CA ILE A 194 4.36 12.84 7.22
C ILE A 194 5.39 11.95 7.91
N ASP A 195 5.05 11.41 9.08
CA ASP A 195 5.94 10.67 9.97
C ASP A 195 7.03 11.61 10.59
N SER A 196 8.03 11.07 11.29
CA SER A 196 9.06 11.85 11.97
C SER A 196 10.18 12.29 11.03
N PHE A 197 10.76 13.46 11.31
CA PHE A 197 11.96 13.93 10.63
C PHE A 197 13.19 13.12 11.00
N LEU A 198 14.12 13.04 10.06
CA LEU A 198 15.44 12.45 10.19
C LEU A 198 16.52 13.52 10.15
N ASP A 199 17.74 13.20 10.59
CA ASP A 199 18.87 14.14 10.65
C ASP A 199 19.29 14.69 9.27
N ASN A 200 18.96 13.99 8.19
CA ASN A 200 19.23 14.41 6.82
C ASN A 200 18.17 15.38 6.25
N GLY A 201 17.18 15.80 7.05
CA GLY A 201 16.11 16.71 6.66
C GLY A 201 14.92 16.05 5.96
N TYR A 202 15.01 14.77 5.60
CA TYR A 202 13.88 14.00 5.11
C TYR A 202 12.98 13.54 6.27
N THR A 203 11.73 13.22 5.95
CA THR A 203 10.87 12.45 6.84
C THR A 203 11.07 10.94 6.61
N LYS A 204 10.66 10.12 7.59
CA LYS A 204 10.63 8.66 7.41
C LYS A 204 9.74 8.26 6.24
N GLU A 205 8.62 8.96 6.01
CA GLU A 205 7.73 8.67 4.89
C GLU A 205 8.43 8.86 3.54
N GLU A 206 9.20 9.93 3.39
CA GLU A 206 9.98 10.22 2.18
C GLU A 206 11.06 9.15 1.96
N MET A 207 11.74 8.72 3.01
CA MET A 207 12.75 7.67 2.90
C MET A 207 12.13 6.31 2.55
N LYS A 208 10.91 5.99 3.01
CA LYS A 208 10.19 4.80 2.54
C LYS A 208 10.00 4.84 1.03
N MET A 209 9.56 5.97 0.46
CA MET A 209 9.43 6.09 -1.00
C MET A 209 10.77 5.83 -1.72
N VAL A 210 11.87 6.34 -1.18
CA VAL A 210 13.21 6.16 -1.77
C VAL A 210 13.69 4.72 -1.70
N GLU A 211 13.69 4.14 -0.50
CA GLU A 211 14.30 2.84 -0.22
C GLU A 211 13.45 1.68 -0.76
N GLU A 212 12.13 1.76 -0.59
CA GLU A 212 11.20 0.74 -1.05
C GLU A 212 11.17 0.68 -2.59
N THR A 213 11.20 1.83 -3.28
CA THR A 213 11.30 1.88 -4.76
C THR A 213 12.52 1.12 -5.26
N ARG A 214 13.70 1.38 -4.67
CA ARG A 214 14.94 0.69 -5.03
C ARG A 214 14.85 -0.82 -4.79
N LYS A 215 14.31 -1.22 -3.64
CA LYS A 215 14.18 -2.63 -3.25
C LYS A 215 13.22 -3.39 -4.14
N ILE A 216 12.04 -2.85 -4.41
CA ILE A 216 11.00 -3.50 -5.22
C ILE A 216 11.44 -3.64 -6.69
N LEU A 217 12.05 -2.60 -7.25
CA LEU A 217 12.50 -2.62 -8.64
C LEU A 217 13.85 -3.35 -8.82
N GLY A 218 14.55 -3.71 -7.74
CA GLY A 218 15.88 -4.32 -7.83
C GLY A 218 16.94 -3.37 -8.37
N LEU A 219 16.77 -2.05 -8.17
CA LEU A 219 17.65 -1.00 -8.68
C LEU A 219 18.29 -0.21 -7.51
N PRO A 220 19.31 -0.75 -6.82
CA PRO A 220 19.87 -0.15 -5.61
C PRO A 220 20.45 1.25 -5.82
N ASP A 221 20.98 1.53 -7.01
CA ASP A 221 21.64 2.78 -7.35
C ASP A 221 20.72 3.82 -8.01
N LEU A 222 19.42 3.48 -8.17
CA LEU A 222 18.45 4.40 -8.77
C LEU A 222 18.39 5.71 -7.98
N LYS A 223 18.49 6.83 -8.68
CA LYS A 223 18.38 8.17 -8.06
C LYS A 223 16.92 8.46 -7.77
N VAL A 224 16.55 8.48 -6.49
CA VAL A 224 15.17 8.72 -6.05
C VAL A 224 15.16 9.82 -4.99
N THR A 225 14.21 10.73 -5.08
CA THR A 225 13.89 11.70 -4.02
C THR A 225 12.38 11.85 -3.90
N ALA A 226 11.91 12.28 -2.74
CA ALA A 226 10.50 12.46 -2.46
C ALA A 226 10.24 13.70 -1.59
N THR A 227 9.09 14.32 -1.81
CA THR A 227 8.45 15.26 -0.88
C THR A 227 7.05 14.74 -0.59
N CYS A 228 6.76 14.42 0.69
CA CYS A 228 5.50 13.83 1.09
C CYS A 228 4.61 14.86 1.79
N VAL A 229 3.42 15.11 1.23
CA VAL A 229 2.50 16.14 1.71
C VAL A 229 1.18 15.50 2.13
N ARG A 230 0.72 15.78 3.36
CA ARG A 230 -0.63 15.49 3.81
C ARG A 230 -1.59 16.55 3.30
N VAL A 231 -2.67 16.12 2.66
CA VAL A 231 -3.68 17.01 2.07
C VAL A 231 -5.07 16.77 2.70
N PRO A 232 -5.98 17.75 2.67
CA PRO A 232 -7.32 17.65 3.26
C PRO A 232 -8.29 16.84 2.37
N VAL A 233 -7.85 15.66 1.96
CA VAL A 233 -8.62 14.67 1.21
C VAL A 233 -8.84 13.46 2.12
N LYS A 234 -10.05 12.90 2.14
CA LYS A 234 -10.40 11.82 3.06
C LYS A 234 -9.74 10.50 2.68
N MET A 235 -9.91 10.07 1.43
CA MET A 235 -9.44 8.81 0.88
C MET A 235 -8.74 9.05 -0.47
N GLY A 236 -7.87 8.12 -0.86
CA GLY A 236 -7.14 8.16 -2.12
C GLY A 236 -5.89 9.05 -2.07
N HIS A 237 -4.74 8.45 -2.35
CA HIS A 237 -3.48 9.18 -2.51
C HIS A 237 -3.26 9.53 -3.98
N ALA A 238 -2.69 10.70 -4.22
CA ALA A 238 -2.19 11.07 -5.53
C ALA A 238 -0.67 11.31 -5.45
N VAL A 239 0.04 10.98 -6.52
CA VAL A 239 1.48 11.19 -6.63
C VAL A 239 1.79 11.82 -7.99
N SER A 240 2.41 13.00 -7.97
CA SER A 240 3.11 13.52 -9.14
C SER A 240 4.46 12.82 -9.24
N VAL A 241 4.68 12.15 -10.34
CA VAL A 241 5.89 11.38 -10.62
C VAL A 241 6.61 12.01 -11.80
N ASN A 242 7.85 12.43 -11.61
CA ASN A 242 8.74 12.85 -12.67
C ASN A 242 9.86 11.82 -12.79
N VAL A 243 10.08 11.30 -13.99
CA VAL A 243 11.13 10.33 -14.26
C VAL A 243 12.06 10.80 -15.36
N GLU A 244 13.34 10.45 -15.26
CA GLU A 244 14.31 10.48 -16.34
C GLU A 244 14.61 9.05 -16.74
N LEU A 245 14.41 8.73 -18.03
CA LEU A 245 14.59 7.41 -18.59
C LEU A 245 15.98 7.30 -19.22
N GLU A 246 16.51 6.07 -19.33
CA GLU A 246 17.80 5.80 -19.98
C GLU A 246 17.67 5.86 -21.50
N LYS A 247 16.54 5.40 -22.06
CA LYS A 247 16.30 5.30 -23.48
C LYS A 247 15.24 6.33 -23.91
N SER A 248 15.34 6.77 -25.15
CA SER A 248 14.30 7.56 -25.80
C SER A 248 12.99 6.78 -25.91
N PHE A 249 11.88 7.47 -25.96
CA PHE A 249 10.54 6.86 -26.00
C PHE A 249 9.60 7.67 -26.91
N ASP A 250 8.56 7.01 -27.42
CA ASP A 250 7.39 7.66 -27.98
C ASP A 250 6.27 7.67 -26.93
N LEU A 251 5.55 8.79 -26.80
CA LEU A 251 4.44 8.89 -25.86
C LEU A 251 3.34 7.87 -26.14
N LYS A 252 3.06 7.58 -27.41
CA LYS A 252 2.05 6.59 -27.82
C LYS A 252 2.42 5.19 -27.30
N ASP A 253 3.70 4.84 -27.35
CA ASP A 253 4.18 3.56 -26.84
C ASP A 253 4.09 3.48 -25.32
N VAL A 254 4.29 4.60 -24.61
CA VAL A 254 4.10 4.71 -23.17
C VAL A 254 2.63 4.52 -22.81
N PHE A 255 1.71 5.21 -23.48
CA PHE A 255 0.27 5.05 -23.29
C PHE A 255 -0.16 3.59 -23.47
N LYS A 256 0.20 2.99 -24.61
CA LYS A 256 -0.09 1.59 -24.89
C LYS A 256 0.47 0.65 -23.83
N ALA A 257 1.70 0.87 -23.38
CA ALA A 257 2.32 0.04 -22.36
C ALA A 257 1.59 0.09 -21.02
N PHE A 258 1.03 1.24 -20.64
CA PHE A 258 0.22 1.36 -19.44
C PHE A 258 -1.18 0.75 -19.61
N GLU A 259 -1.80 0.88 -20.79
CA GLU A 259 -3.10 0.26 -21.10
C GLU A 259 -3.03 -1.28 -21.09
N GLU A 260 -1.88 -1.85 -21.47
CA GLU A 260 -1.63 -3.30 -21.46
C GLU A 260 -1.25 -3.83 -20.05
N LYS A 261 -0.97 -2.95 -19.09
CA LYS A 261 -0.54 -3.35 -17.75
C LYS A 261 -1.73 -3.72 -16.87
N GLU A 262 -1.80 -4.98 -16.43
CA GLU A 262 -2.80 -5.44 -15.47
C GLU A 262 -2.79 -4.58 -14.19
N GLY A 263 -3.97 -4.19 -13.72
CA GLY A 263 -4.15 -3.36 -12.52
C GLY A 263 -3.88 -1.87 -12.73
N VAL A 264 -3.58 -1.44 -13.96
CA VAL A 264 -3.40 -0.01 -14.32
C VAL A 264 -4.51 0.42 -15.28
N ILE A 265 -5.11 1.57 -14.98
CA ILE A 265 -6.11 2.21 -15.84
C ILE A 265 -5.56 3.57 -16.30
N VAL A 266 -5.43 3.75 -17.61
CA VAL A 266 -5.09 5.05 -18.18
C VAL A 266 -6.34 5.92 -18.23
N LYS A 267 -6.27 7.09 -17.59
CA LYS A 267 -7.34 8.09 -17.55
C LYS A 267 -6.76 9.44 -17.93
N ASP A 268 -6.65 9.72 -19.23
CA ASP A 268 -5.93 10.88 -19.74
C ASP A 268 -6.52 11.40 -21.06
N ASP A 269 -7.55 12.26 -20.97
CA ASP A 269 -8.08 13.05 -22.07
C ASP A 269 -8.19 14.52 -21.64
N VAL A 270 -7.09 15.26 -21.83
CA VAL A 270 -7.00 16.65 -21.39
C VAL A 270 -7.99 17.56 -22.12
N SER A 271 -8.45 17.19 -23.32
CA SER A 271 -9.43 17.96 -24.08
C SER A 271 -10.82 17.94 -23.44
N LYS A 272 -11.09 16.91 -22.62
CA LYS A 272 -12.34 16.71 -21.89
C LYS A 272 -12.18 16.88 -20.38
N ASN A 273 -11.03 17.38 -19.91
CA ASN A 273 -10.67 17.45 -18.48
C ASN A 273 -10.73 16.09 -17.76
N VAL A 274 -10.40 15.00 -18.47
CA VAL A 274 -10.34 13.65 -17.91
C VAL A 274 -8.93 13.37 -17.42
N TYR A 275 -8.80 13.15 -16.12
CA TYR A 275 -7.57 12.79 -15.41
C TYR A 275 -7.92 12.09 -14.08
N PRO A 276 -7.01 11.30 -13.50
CA PRO A 276 -7.31 10.60 -12.25
C PRO A 276 -7.49 11.57 -11.06
N MET A 277 -8.49 11.31 -10.24
CA MET A 277 -8.75 12.05 -9.01
C MET A 277 -8.95 11.11 -7.82
N PRO A 278 -8.52 11.50 -6.59
CA PRO A 278 -8.69 10.67 -5.39
C PRO A 278 -10.14 10.21 -5.14
N ILE A 279 -11.12 11.10 -5.34
CA ILE A 279 -12.53 10.80 -5.14
C ILE A 279 -13.07 9.70 -6.08
N GLU A 280 -12.45 9.51 -7.23
CA GLU A 280 -12.83 8.47 -8.20
C GLU A 280 -12.10 7.15 -7.97
N ALA A 281 -10.93 7.22 -7.32
CA ALA A 281 -10.16 6.04 -6.93
C ALA A 281 -10.63 5.45 -5.60
N GLU A 282 -11.40 6.19 -4.82
CA GLU A 282 -11.96 5.71 -3.56
C GLU A 282 -12.78 4.44 -3.79
N ASP A 283 -12.50 3.43 -2.97
CA ASP A 283 -13.16 2.12 -2.98
C ASP A 283 -12.93 1.27 -4.26
N THR A 284 -11.84 1.56 -5.01
CA THR A 284 -11.39 0.75 -6.16
C THR A 284 -10.05 0.08 -5.89
N ASP A 285 -9.72 -0.96 -6.67
CA ASP A 285 -8.47 -1.73 -6.52
C ASP A 285 -7.40 -1.37 -7.55
N GLU A 286 -7.73 -0.55 -8.54
CA GLU A 286 -6.88 -0.19 -9.64
C GLU A 286 -5.95 0.98 -9.29
N VAL A 287 -4.86 1.06 -10.04
CA VAL A 287 -3.98 2.22 -10.13
C VAL A 287 -4.36 3.03 -11.35
N TYR A 288 -4.74 4.28 -11.14
CA TYR A 288 -5.07 5.20 -12.23
C TYR A 288 -3.85 6.03 -12.59
N VAL A 289 -3.52 6.13 -13.87
CA VAL A 289 -2.46 6.98 -14.39
C VAL A 289 -2.99 7.94 -15.44
N GLY A 290 -2.56 9.20 -15.38
CA GLY A 290 -2.90 10.22 -16.36
C GLY A 290 -1.93 11.40 -16.30
N ARG A 291 -2.26 12.48 -17.00
CA ARG A 291 -1.40 13.64 -17.17
C ARG A 291 0.00 13.24 -17.68
N ILE A 292 0.01 12.23 -18.58
CA ILE A 292 1.19 11.64 -19.19
C ILE A 292 1.72 12.61 -20.25
N ARG A 293 2.91 13.14 -20.01
CA ARG A 293 3.49 14.14 -20.90
C ARG A 293 5.01 14.18 -20.79
N ARG A 294 5.67 14.59 -21.86
CA ARG A 294 7.13 14.81 -21.83
C ARG A 294 7.49 15.86 -20.80
N ASP A 295 8.62 15.67 -20.19
CA ASP A 295 9.35 16.70 -19.47
C ASP A 295 10.52 17.14 -20.36
N GLU A 296 10.39 18.32 -20.95
CA GLU A 296 11.39 18.86 -21.88
C GLU A 296 12.61 19.46 -21.17
N SER A 297 12.63 19.49 -19.85
CA SER A 297 13.77 20.00 -19.07
C SER A 297 14.94 19.02 -18.99
N VAL A 298 14.72 17.76 -19.35
CA VAL A 298 15.74 16.69 -19.44
C VAL A 298 15.53 15.84 -20.69
N GLU A 299 16.56 15.18 -21.19
CA GLU A 299 16.57 14.51 -22.51
C GLU A 299 15.44 13.48 -22.67
N ASN A 300 15.26 12.59 -21.71
CA ASN A 300 14.24 11.53 -21.73
C ASN A 300 13.28 11.67 -20.54
N GLY A 301 12.82 12.88 -20.30
CA GLY A 301 11.93 13.19 -19.19
C GLY A 301 10.47 12.84 -19.43
N LEU A 302 9.80 12.31 -18.42
CA LEU A 302 8.37 12.01 -18.43
C LEU A 302 7.71 12.43 -17.11
N ASN A 303 6.57 13.09 -17.21
CA ASN A 303 5.72 13.44 -16.07
C ASN A 303 4.46 12.58 -16.08
N LEU A 304 4.06 12.11 -14.90
CA LEU A 304 2.89 11.29 -14.66
C LEU A 304 2.11 11.81 -13.45
N TRP A 305 0.83 11.50 -13.41
CA TRP A 305 -0.02 11.66 -12.25
C TRP A 305 -0.68 10.33 -11.93
N VAL A 306 -0.38 9.78 -10.75
CA VAL A 306 -0.80 8.43 -10.35
C VAL A 306 -1.70 8.54 -9.13
N VAL A 307 -2.86 7.88 -9.17
CA VAL A 307 -3.85 7.92 -8.09
C VAL A 307 -4.33 6.51 -7.79
N ALA A 308 -4.48 6.18 -6.50
CA ALA A 308 -5.12 4.94 -6.06
C ALA A 308 -5.74 5.09 -4.67
N ASP A 309 -6.66 4.20 -4.31
CA ASP A 309 -7.15 4.09 -2.94
C ASP A 309 -6.03 3.58 -2.02
N ASN A 310 -5.66 4.41 -1.04
CA ASN A 310 -4.53 4.15 -0.15
C ASN A 310 -4.80 3.08 0.91
N ILE A 311 -6.07 2.74 1.15
CA ILE A 311 -6.47 1.69 2.11
C ILE A 311 -6.74 0.37 1.39
N ARG A 312 -7.26 0.43 0.15
CA ARG A 312 -7.44 -0.75 -0.71
C ARG A 312 -6.15 -1.11 -1.42
N LYS A 313 -5.90 -0.60 -2.63
CA LYS A 313 -4.68 -0.92 -3.38
C LYS A 313 -3.42 -0.62 -2.58
N GLY A 314 -3.38 0.50 -1.89
CA GLY A 314 -2.24 0.92 -1.07
C GLY A 314 -1.98 0.08 0.20
N ALA A 315 -2.88 -0.83 0.57
CA ALA A 315 -2.75 -1.65 1.77
C ALA A 315 -3.44 -3.02 1.63
N ALA A 316 -4.76 -3.06 1.81
CA ALA A 316 -5.50 -4.31 1.96
C ALA A 316 -5.47 -5.16 0.70
N THR A 317 -5.75 -4.58 -0.46
CA THR A 317 -5.79 -5.30 -1.72
C THR A 317 -4.43 -5.86 -2.09
N ASN A 318 -3.35 -5.06 -1.98
CA ASN A 318 -2.01 -5.55 -2.27
C ASN A 318 -1.60 -6.69 -1.33
N THR A 319 -1.95 -6.60 -0.03
CA THR A 319 -1.70 -7.68 0.94
C THR A 319 -2.42 -8.97 0.54
N ILE A 320 -3.68 -8.89 0.10
CA ILE A 320 -4.47 -10.05 -0.35
C ILE A 320 -3.94 -10.59 -1.68
N GLN A 321 -3.56 -9.73 -2.62
CA GLN A 321 -2.93 -10.13 -3.89
C GLN A 321 -1.61 -10.88 -3.67
N ILE A 322 -0.83 -10.51 -2.64
CA ILE A 322 0.36 -11.28 -2.22
C ILE A 322 -0.07 -12.70 -1.80
N ALA A 323 -1.10 -12.83 -0.95
CA ALA A 323 -1.61 -14.14 -0.53
C ALA A 323 -2.17 -14.96 -1.72
N GLU A 324 -2.90 -14.34 -2.64
CA GLU A 324 -3.37 -14.98 -3.88
C GLU A 324 -2.21 -15.45 -4.76
N THR A 325 -1.13 -14.68 -4.82
CA THR A 325 0.07 -15.04 -5.59
C THR A 325 0.78 -16.25 -4.96
N LEU A 326 0.85 -16.31 -3.62
CA LEU A 326 1.37 -17.48 -2.91
C LEU A 326 0.54 -18.73 -3.20
N ILE A 327 -0.79 -18.62 -3.21
CA ILE A 327 -1.68 -19.73 -3.59
C ILE A 327 -1.41 -20.19 -5.03
N LYS A 328 -1.33 -19.26 -5.98
CA LYS A 328 -1.04 -19.57 -7.39
C LYS A 328 0.32 -20.25 -7.58
N LYS A 329 1.30 -19.90 -6.75
CA LYS A 329 2.65 -20.52 -6.74
C LYS A 329 2.68 -21.87 -5.95
N GLY A 330 1.62 -22.26 -5.26
CA GLY A 330 1.58 -23.45 -4.41
C GLY A 330 2.46 -23.34 -3.16
N ALA A 331 2.71 -22.14 -2.69
CA ALA A 331 3.52 -21.87 -1.50
C ALA A 331 2.71 -21.97 -0.19
N ILE A 332 1.36 -22.01 -0.30
CA ILE A 332 0.40 -22.27 0.77
C ILE A 332 -0.70 -23.22 0.30
#